data_df65c8dc41f0596ddf705169b7b1b5e0
#
_entry.id   df65c8dc41f0596ddf705169b7b1b5e0
#
_cell.length_a   1.000
_cell.length_b   1.000
_cell.length_c   1.000
_cell.angle_alpha   90.00
_cell.angle_beta   90.00
_cell.angle_gamma   90.00
#
_symmetry.space_group_name_H-M   'P 1'
#
loop_
_entity.id
_entity.type
_entity.pdbx_description
1 polymer ?
#
loop_
_entity_poly.entity_id
_entity_poly.type
_entity_poly.pdbx_seq_one_letter_code
_entity_poly.pdbx_strand_id
1 'polypeptide(L)'
;MKYLCLAYGNERDWERLPKEQQDELLAQDEVLRQRGDIVAAVATTATTVRAWDGTPTATSETFAHTKAPLAGFSIIEAPDLEEAVRLVADTPCARAKGAVELRPIDQINDQGQHLADLLTPPKQARPEPAPTVGPEHREFDSFVGTWKIVGENKSDAPNAPDTKVTGEQRYQWLPGGFFLVGHWDHHFGSDRHTGLSLMRYDEAAREHSTYNVDNLGYARTYRMTKRDGVWSLTGPTERATIRFTDDGAAIQIHWEVKKESKWAPLCNLAGKRT
;
A
#
# COMPACT_ATOMS: atom_id res chain seq x y z
N MET A 1 -21.22 -15.63 8.61
CA MET A 1 -20.53 -15.45 9.92
C MET A 1 -19.04 -15.65 9.69
N LYS A 2 -18.16 -14.90 10.38
CA LYS A 2 -16.69 -15.12 10.26
C LYS A 2 -16.19 -16.03 11.36
N TYR A 3 -15.21 -16.85 11.02
CA TYR A 3 -14.59 -17.81 11.95
C TYR A 3 -13.07 -17.63 11.93
N LEU A 4 -12.45 -17.56 13.11
CA LEU A 4 -11.01 -17.70 13.28
C LEU A 4 -10.72 -19.21 13.36
N CYS A 5 -9.90 -19.70 12.47
CA CYS A 5 -9.47 -21.09 12.42
C CYS A 5 -7.99 -21.14 12.82
N LEU A 6 -7.69 -21.81 13.93
CA LEU A 6 -6.33 -22.02 14.42
C LEU A 6 -5.88 -23.42 14.03
N ALA A 7 -4.85 -23.49 13.18
CA ALA A 7 -4.34 -24.72 12.63
C ALA A 7 -3.11 -25.21 13.43
N TYR A 8 -3.24 -26.36 14.07
CA TYR A 8 -2.19 -27.01 14.86
C TYR A 8 -1.67 -28.25 14.14
N GLY A 9 -0.36 -28.35 13.99
CA GLY A 9 0.26 -29.48 13.28
C GLY A 9 1.74 -29.60 13.55
N ASN A 10 2.28 -30.81 13.30
CA ASN A 10 3.69 -31.12 13.39
C ASN A 10 4.30 -31.28 12.01
N GLU A 11 5.45 -30.70 11.77
CA GLU A 11 6.22 -30.87 10.54
C GLU A 11 6.52 -32.35 10.25
N ARG A 12 6.87 -33.13 11.28
CA ARG A 12 7.12 -34.59 11.15
C ARG A 12 5.93 -35.36 10.63
N ASP A 13 4.72 -35.03 11.03
CA ASP A 13 3.53 -35.70 10.56
C ASP A 13 3.16 -35.27 9.15
N TRP A 14 3.44 -34.02 8.79
CA TRP A 14 3.33 -33.50 7.43
C TRP A 14 4.31 -34.17 6.46
N GLU A 15 5.59 -34.28 6.82
CA GLU A 15 6.64 -34.89 6.00
C GLU A 15 6.43 -36.37 5.73
N ARG A 16 5.64 -37.07 6.58
CA ARG A 16 5.28 -38.49 6.38
C ARG A 16 4.22 -38.71 5.31
N LEU A 17 3.51 -37.68 4.89
CA LEU A 17 2.54 -37.80 3.82
C LEU A 17 3.25 -37.93 2.47
N PRO A 18 2.72 -38.79 1.55
CA PRO A 18 3.19 -38.80 0.17
C PRO A 18 3.12 -37.41 -0.46
N LYS A 19 4.08 -37.08 -1.33
CA LYS A 19 4.17 -35.77 -1.97
C LYS A 19 2.88 -35.37 -2.71
N GLU A 20 2.28 -36.31 -3.41
CA GLU A 20 1.01 -36.12 -4.11
C GLU A 20 -0.11 -35.67 -3.14
N GLN A 21 -0.19 -36.30 -1.98
CA GLN A 21 -1.17 -35.93 -0.96
C GLN A 21 -0.87 -34.57 -0.32
N GLN A 22 0.42 -34.24 -0.14
CA GLN A 22 0.80 -32.90 0.32
C GLN A 22 0.34 -31.81 -0.68
N ASP A 23 0.53 -32.06 -1.97
CA ASP A 23 0.16 -31.12 -3.03
C ASP A 23 -1.37 -30.95 -3.11
N GLU A 24 -2.14 -32.01 -2.95
CA GLU A 24 -3.60 -31.97 -2.87
C GLU A 24 -4.08 -31.13 -1.67
N LEU A 25 -3.49 -31.33 -0.49
CA LEU A 25 -3.88 -30.60 0.71
C LEU A 25 -3.49 -29.12 0.66
N LEU A 26 -2.35 -28.80 0.05
CA LEU A 26 -1.95 -27.40 -0.19
C LEU A 26 -2.86 -26.70 -1.22
N ALA A 27 -3.40 -27.44 -2.18
CA ALA A 27 -4.38 -26.91 -3.12
C ALA A 27 -5.67 -26.44 -2.42
N GLN A 28 -6.03 -27.06 -1.29
CA GLN A 28 -7.19 -26.64 -0.49
C GLN A 28 -6.98 -25.28 0.17
N ASP A 29 -5.78 -24.98 0.66
CA ASP A 29 -5.45 -23.62 1.15
C ASP A 29 -5.58 -22.57 0.04
N GLU A 30 -5.25 -22.93 -1.20
CA GLU A 30 -5.43 -22.06 -2.35
C GLU A 30 -6.92 -21.82 -2.67
N VAL A 31 -7.76 -22.84 -2.53
CA VAL A 31 -9.22 -22.67 -2.66
C VAL A 31 -9.75 -21.63 -1.66
N LEU A 32 -9.31 -21.69 -0.40
CA LEU A 32 -9.69 -20.70 0.61
C LEU A 32 -9.22 -19.30 0.22
N ARG A 33 -7.97 -19.14 -0.24
CA ARG A 33 -7.44 -17.84 -0.71
C ARG A 33 -8.23 -17.26 -1.88
N GLN A 34 -8.59 -18.12 -2.86
CA GLN A 34 -9.38 -17.70 -4.02
C GLN A 34 -10.81 -17.25 -3.67
N ARG A 35 -11.35 -17.77 -2.56
CA ARG A 35 -12.61 -17.28 -1.99
C ARG A 35 -12.50 -15.90 -1.34
N GLY A 36 -11.26 -15.41 -1.13
CA GLY A 36 -10.96 -14.18 -0.40
C GLY A 36 -10.80 -14.38 1.11
N ASP A 37 -10.68 -15.64 1.57
CA ASP A 37 -10.38 -15.97 2.95
C ASP A 37 -8.91 -15.68 3.27
N ILE A 38 -8.61 -15.30 4.52
CA ILE A 38 -7.23 -15.07 4.97
C ILE A 38 -6.65 -16.40 5.37
N VAL A 39 -5.52 -16.79 4.79
CA VAL A 39 -4.78 -18.00 5.16
C VAL A 39 -3.31 -17.64 5.38
N ALA A 40 -2.79 -17.95 6.56
CA ALA A 40 -1.42 -17.61 6.94
C ALA A 40 -0.74 -18.79 7.65
N ALA A 41 0.51 -19.07 7.29
CA ALA A 41 1.40 -19.90 8.09
C ALA A 41 2.09 -19.02 9.15
N VAL A 42 2.37 -19.59 10.34
CA VAL A 42 3.11 -18.90 11.40
C VAL A 42 4.36 -19.70 11.76
N ALA A 43 5.38 -18.97 12.25
CA ALA A 43 6.58 -19.63 12.78
C ALA A 43 6.23 -20.42 14.05
N THR A 44 6.94 -21.51 14.27
CA THR A 44 6.78 -22.34 15.48
C THR A 44 7.35 -21.68 16.74
N THR A 45 8.21 -20.66 16.56
CA THR A 45 8.72 -19.84 17.66
C THR A 45 7.66 -18.84 18.12
N ALA A 46 7.45 -18.74 19.42
CA ALA A 46 6.50 -17.83 20.01
C ALA A 46 7.16 -16.95 21.07
N THR A 47 6.65 -15.72 21.22
CA THR A 47 6.95 -14.86 22.35
C THR A 47 5.67 -14.52 23.07
N THR A 48 5.61 -14.86 24.35
CA THR A 48 4.47 -14.50 25.22
C THR A 48 4.78 -13.21 25.96
N VAL A 49 3.87 -12.24 25.87
CA VAL A 49 3.97 -10.97 26.59
C VAL A 49 2.93 -10.94 27.70
N ARG A 50 3.33 -10.53 28.91
CA ARG A 50 2.44 -10.31 30.07
C ARG A 50 2.69 -8.92 30.62
N ALA A 51 1.63 -8.22 31.04
CA ALA A 51 1.70 -6.89 31.62
C ALA A 51 0.61 -6.70 32.72
N TRP A 52 0.42 -7.72 33.57
CA TRP A 52 -0.66 -7.73 34.57
C TRP A 52 -0.53 -6.63 35.62
N ASP A 53 0.69 -6.20 35.91
CA ASP A 53 1.04 -5.11 36.84
C ASP A 53 1.34 -3.77 36.11
N GLY A 54 1.05 -3.69 34.81
CA GLY A 54 1.38 -2.55 33.97
C GLY A 54 2.80 -2.55 33.42
N THR A 55 3.67 -3.48 33.85
CA THR A 55 5.05 -3.63 33.33
C THR A 55 5.11 -4.80 32.37
N PRO A 56 5.44 -4.60 31.08
CA PRO A 56 5.50 -5.68 30.11
C PRO A 56 6.70 -6.59 30.37
N THR A 57 6.43 -7.90 30.39
CA THR A 57 7.44 -8.97 30.40
C THR A 57 7.25 -9.83 29.16
N ALA A 58 8.35 -10.33 28.58
CA ALA A 58 8.32 -11.20 27.41
C ALA A 58 9.10 -12.50 27.68
N THR A 59 8.49 -13.66 27.34
CA THR A 59 9.12 -14.98 27.46
C THR A 59 9.07 -15.67 26.08
N SER A 60 10.16 -16.41 25.73
CA SER A 60 10.25 -17.13 24.45
C SER A 60 9.57 -18.52 24.56
N GLU A 61 8.29 -18.54 24.92
CA GLU A 61 7.48 -19.74 25.05
C GLU A 61 6.03 -19.47 24.62
N THR A 62 5.27 -20.52 24.34
CA THR A 62 3.84 -20.42 24.05
C THR A 62 3.04 -20.21 25.33
N PHE A 63 2.04 -19.34 25.32
CA PHE A 63 1.12 -19.14 26.44
C PHE A 63 0.21 -20.35 26.66
N ALA A 64 -0.33 -20.90 25.57
CA ALA A 64 -1.19 -22.09 25.60
C ALA A 64 -0.38 -23.35 25.30
N HIS A 65 -0.53 -24.38 26.14
CA HIS A 65 0.06 -25.68 25.90
C HIS A 65 -0.89 -26.54 25.08
N THR A 66 -0.52 -26.83 23.84
CA THR A 66 -1.28 -27.63 22.88
C THR A 66 -0.55 -28.94 22.56
N LYS A 67 -1.27 -29.96 22.05
CA LYS A 67 -0.69 -31.26 21.66
C LYS A 67 0.25 -31.15 20.44
N ALA A 68 0.04 -30.14 19.61
CA ALA A 68 0.86 -29.82 18.47
C ALA A 68 1.05 -28.27 18.41
N PRO A 69 2.16 -27.76 17.87
CA PRO A 69 2.37 -26.34 17.75
C PRO A 69 1.33 -25.69 16.81
N LEU A 70 1.06 -24.40 17.04
CA LEU A 70 0.30 -23.59 16.08
C LEU A 70 1.17 -23.45 14.81
N ALA A 71 0.65 -23.94 13.69
CA ALA A 71 1.33 -23.91 12.40
C ALA A 71 0.78 -22.81 11.47
N GLY A 72 -0.46 -22.37 11.72
CA GLY A 72 -1.10 -21.36 10.90
C GLY A 72 -2.44 -20.92 11.46
N PHE A 73 -3.02 -19.93 10.80
CA PHE A 73 -4.41 -19.55 11.06
C PHE A 73 -5.12 -19.16 9.76
N SER A 74 -6.44 -19.22 9.78
CA SER A 74 -7.24 -18.62 8.72
C SER A 74 -8.44 -17.87 9.31
N ILE A 75 -8.94 -16.88 8.57
CA ILE A 75 -10.22 -16.25 8.85
C ILE A 75 -11.10 -16.52 7.64
N ILE A 76 -12.14 -17.31 7.84
CA ILE A 76 -13.05 -17.72 6.79
C ILE A 76 -14.44 -17.15 6.99
N GLU A 77 -15.20 -17.01 5.91
CA GLU A 77 -16.61 -16.64 5.98
C GLU A 77 -17.48 -17.83 5.57
N ALA A 78 -18.42 -18.21 6.44
CA ALA A 78 -19.38 -19.28 6.19
C ALA A 78 -20.76 -18.92 6.76
N PRO A 79 -21.86 -19.44 6.17
CA PRO A 79 -23.21 -19.19 6.70
C PRO A 79 -23.41 -19.74 8.10
N ASP A 80 -22.83 -20.89 8.40
CA ASP A 80 -22.95 -21.61 9.66
C ASP A 80 -21.68 -22.40 9.97
N LEU A 81 -21.66 -23.04 11.16
CA LEU A 81 -20.51 -23.85 11.62
C LEU A 81 -20.31 -25.12 10.79
N GLU A 82 -21.38 -25.73 10.27
CA GLU A 82 -21.28 -26.95 9.47
C GLU A 82 -20.53 -26.69 8.17
N GLU A 83 -20.85 -25.57 7.49
CA GLU A 83 -20.11 -25.13 6.32
C GLU A 83 -18.67 -24.75 6.64
N ALA A 84 -18.43 -24.06 7.77
CA ALA A 84 -17.08 -23.72 8.22
C ALA A 84 -16.23 -24.99 8.44
N VAL A 85 -16.79 -26.03 9.06
CA VAL A 85 -16.13 -27.32 9.25
C VAL A 85 -15.78 -27.97 7.90
N ARG A 86 -16.72 -27.97 6.95
CA ARG A 86 -16.48 -28.55 5.60
C ARG A 86 -15.34 -27.83 4.88
N LEU A 87 -15.28 -26.52 4.98
CA LEU A 87 -14.25 -25.72 4.32
C LEU A 87 -12.84 -26.02 4.82
N VAL A 88 -12.66 -26.35 6.11
CA VAL A 88 -11.33 -26.59 6.68
C VAL A 88 -10.99 -28.06 6.86
N ALA A 89 -11.93 -28.98 6.65
CA ALA A 89 -11.75 -30.42 6.89
C ALA A 89 -10.62 -31.04 6.06
N ASP A 90 -10.40 -30.55 4.87
CA ASP A 90 -9.39 -31.04 3.94
C ASP A 90 -8.10 -30.19 3.90
N THR A 91 -7.92 -29.29 4.87
CA THR A 91 -6.69 -28.50 5.00
C THR A 91 -5.52 -29.34 5.56
N PRO A 92 -4.25 -28.93 5.33
CA PRO A 92 -3.08 -29.67 5.75
C PRO A 92 -3.10 -30.13 7.22
N CYS A 93 -3.35 -29.23 8.15
CA CYS A 93 -3.32 -29.55 9.58
C CYS A 93 -4.47 -30.48 10.00
N ALA A 94 -5.66 -30.35 9.40
CA ALA A 94 -6.78 -31.23 9.71
C ALA A 94 -6.52 -32.67 9.28
N ARG A 95 -5.79 -32.88 8.19
CA ARG A 95 -5.53 -34.21 7.58
C ARG A 95 -4.22 -34.87 8.04
N ALA A 96 -3.19 -34.08 8.41
CA ALA A 96 -1.87 -34.55 8.81
C ALA A 96 -1.76 -34.80 10.32
N LYS A 97 -2.73 -35.44 10.95
CA LYS A 97 -2.78 -35.75 12.39
C LYS A 97 -2.74 -34.54 13.33
N GLY A 98 -2.96 -33.37 12.80
CA GLY A 98 -3.15 -32.14 13.55
C GLY A 98 -4.62 -31.87 13.84
N ALA A 99 -4.95 -30.62 14.00
CA ALA A 99 -6.33 -30.16 14.21
C ALA A 99 -6.50 -28.74 13.72
N VAL A 100 -7.72 -28.37 13.38
CA VAL A 100 -8.14 -26.97 13.19
C VAL A 100 -9.21 -26.65 14.23
N GLU A 101 -8.94 -25.66 15.07
CA GLU A 101 -9.88 -25.16 16.06
C GLU A 101 -10.65 -23.96 15.46
N LEU A 102 -11.97 -24.07 15.36
CA LEU A 102 -12.82 -23.01 14.84
C LEU A 102 -13.43 -22.20 15.98
N ARG A 103 -13.29 -20.89 15.91
CA ARG A 103 -13.91 -19.94 16.85
C ARG A 103 -14.78 -18.94 16.09
N PRO A 104 -16.10 -18.90 16.31
CA PRO A 104 -16.92 -17.82 15.81
C PRO A 104 -16.35 -16.46 16.25
N ILE A 105 -16.32 -15.50 15.36
CA ILE A 105 -15.88 -14.15 15.69
C ILE A 105 -17.12 -13.33 16.00
N ASP A 106 -17.30 -12.98 17.29
CA ASP A 106 -18.48 -12.23 17.75
C ASP A 106 -18.41 -10.75 17.35
N GLN A 107 -17.22 -10.16 17.42
CA GLN A 107 -16.98 -8.76 17.06
C GLN A 107 -15.63 -8.59 16.38
N ILE A 108 -15.65 -7.94 15.22
CA ILE A 108 -14.46 -7.37 14.61
C ILE A 108 -14.63 -5.87 14.70
N ASN A 109 -13.71 -5.16 15.36
CA ASN A 109 -13.72 -3.71 15.38
C ASN A 109 -13.71 -3.17 13.95
N ASP A 110 -14.37 -2.03 13.69
CA ASP A 110 -14.42 -1.39 12.37
C ASP A 110 -13.03 -1.22 11.70
N GLN A 111 -11.98 -1.07 12.52
CA GLN A 111 -10.59 -1.08 12.04
C GLN A 111 -10.14 -2.46 11.53
N GLY A 112 -10.68 -3.55 12.03
CA GLY A 112 -10.43 -4.90 11.53
C GLY A 112 -11.15 -5.18 10.20
N GLN A 113 -12.32 -4.60 10.00
CA GLN A 113 -13.02 -4.64 8.72
C GLN A 113 -12.21 -3.90 7.65
N HIS A 114 -11.65 -2.74 8.01
CA HIS A 114 -10.77 -1.99 7.13
C HIS A 114 -9.49 -2.77 6.76
N LEU A 115 -8.92 -3.54 7.69
CA LEU A 115 -7.77 -4.40 7.40
C LEU A 115 -8.16 -5.61 6.54
N ALA A 116 -9.33 -6.20 6.76
CA ALA A 116 -9.86 -7.27 5.89
C ALA A 116 -10.15 -6.74 4.48
N ASP A 117 -10.67 -5.52 4.36
CA ASP A 117 -10.89 -4.85 3.08
C ASP A 117 -9.58 -4.51 2.35
N LEU A 118 -8.50 -4.24 3.09
CA LEU A 118 -7.16 -4.02 2.55
C LEU A 118 -6.46 -5.33 2.13
N LEU A 119 -6.76 -6.45 2.80
CA LEU A 119 -6.16 -7.76 2.54
C LEU A 119 -7.00 -8.63 1.61
N THR A 120 -8.29 -8.33 1.48
CA THR A 120 -9.15 -8.93 0.45
C THR A 120 -8.94 -8.11 -0.81
N PRO A 121 -8.40 -8.67 -1.90
CA PRO A 121 -8.50 -7.97 -3.17
C PRO A 121 -10.00 -7.70 -3.36
N PRO A 122 -10.39 -6.47 -3.64
CA PRO A 122 -11.80 -6.13 -3.76
C PRO A 122 -12.40 -7.15 -4.71
N LYS A 123 -13.40 -7.90 -4.24
CA LYS A 123 -14.30 -8.61 -5.13
C LYS A 123 -14.75 -7.51 -6.07
N GLN A 124 -14.16 -7.46 -7.26
CA GLN A 124 -14.52 -6.48 -8.27
C GLN A 124 -15.97 -6.78 -8.68
N ALA A 125 -16.90 -6.39 -7.80
CA ALA A 125 -18.14 -5.88 -8.33
C ALA A 125 -17.68 -4.68 -9.17
N ARG A 126 -17.53 -4.88 -10.48
CA ARG A 126 -17.41 -3.75 -11.40
C ARG A 126 -18.51 -2.80 -10.98
N PRO A 127 -18.20 -1.58 -10.49
CA PRO A 127 -19.26 -0.63 -10.26
C PRO A 127 -20.02 -0.55 -11.59
N GLU A 128 -21.31 -0.79 -11.55
CA GLU A 128 -22.16 -0.57 -12.72
C GLU A 128 -22.69 0.88 -12.63
N PRO A 129 -22.39 1.72 -13.59
CA PRO A 129 -21.56 1.48 -14.79
C PRO A 129 -20.05 1.45 -14.50
N ALA A 130 -19.30 0.69 -15.31
CA ALA A 130 -17.84 0.69 -15.23
C ALA A 130 -17.30 2.12 -15.32
N PRO A 131 -16.31 2.51 -14.47
CA PRO A 131 -15.73 3.84 -14.52
C PRO A 131 -15.20 4.11 -15.93
N THR A 132 -15.43 5.33 -16.42
CA THR A 132 -14.98 5.77 -17.73
C THR A 132 -13.99 6.90 -17.57
N VAL A 133 -12.96 6.93 -18.42
CA VAL A 133 -12.01 8.03 -18.45
C VAL A 133 -12.70 9.27 -18.99
N GLY A 134 -12.92 10.26 -18.15
CA GLY A 134 -13.51 11.55 -18.48
C GLY A 134 -12.48 12.63 -18.83
N PRO A 135 -12.93 13.83 -19.20
CA PRO A 135 -12.09 14.96 -19.53
C PRO A 135 -11.19 15.40 -18.34
N GLU A 136 -11.65 15.20 -17.12
CA GLU A 136 -10.90 15.55 -15.90
C GLU A 136 -9.62 14.72 -15.77
N HIS A 137 -9.67 13.43 -16.13
CA HIS A 137 -8.46 12.60 -16.17
C HIS A 137 -7.46 13.16 -17.18
N ARG A 138 -7.95 13.60 -18.36
CA ARG A 138 -7.13 14.13 -19.46
C ARG A 138 -6.49 15.48 -19.14
N GLU A 139 -6.92 16.16 -18.10
CA GLU A 139 -6.23 17.36 -17.64
C GLU A 139 -4.76 17.11 -17.28
N PHE A 140 -4.40 15.87 -16.92
CA PHE A 140 -3.01 15.48 -16.69
C PHE A 140 -2.18 15.25 -17.97
N ASP A 141 -2.77 15.28 -19.16
CA ASP A 141 -2.03 15.04 -20.42
C ASP A 141 -0.88 16.04 -20.60
N SER A 142 -0.98 17.24 -20.03
CA SER A 142 0.10 18.22 -20.04
C SER A 142 1.38 17.74 -19.35
N PHE A 143 1.31 16.78 -18.42
CA PHE A 143 2.48 16.20 -17.75
C PHE A 143 3.17 15.14 -18.60
N VAL A 144 2.44 14.41 -19.44
CA VAL A 144 2.92 13.21 -20.15
C VAL A 144 4.20 13.51 -20.93
N GLY A 145 5.19 12.62 -20.78
CA GLY A 145 6.48 12.72 -21.47
C GLY A 145 7.66 12.68 -20.51
N THR A 146 8.83 12.95 -21.08
CA THR A 146 10.10 13.03 -20.34
C THR A 146 10.55 14.49 -20.27
N TRP A 147 11.01 14.90 -19.10
CA TRP A 147 11.39 16.29 -18.78
C TRP A 147 12.81 16.32 -18.25
N LYS A 148 13.70 17.03 -18.90
CA LYS A 148 15.01 17.36 -18.32
C LYS A 148 14.86 18.52 -17.37
N ILE A 149 15.20 18.28 -16.09
CA ILE A 149 15.00 19.22 -15.00
C ILE A 149 16.30 19.88 -14.61
N VAL A 150 16.23 21.19 -14.42
CA VAL A 150 17.27 22.00 -13.78
C VAL A 150 16.62 22.91 -12.75
N GLY A 151 17.35 23.32 -11.72
CA GLY A 151 16.80 24.22 -10.73
C GLY A 151 17.74 24.46 -9.56
N GLU A 152 17.15 25.00 -8.50
CA GLU A 152 17.83 25.36 -7.27
C GLU A 152 17.00 24.94 -6.07
N ASN A 153 17.65 24.31 -5.11
CA ASN A 153 17.10 24.07 -3.78
C ASN A 153 17.35 25.31 -2.93
N LYS A 154 16.30 25.87 -2.38
CA LYS A 154 16.35 27.03 -1.49
C LYS A 154 16.45 26.56 -0.05
N SER A 155 17.65 26.30 0.42
CA SER A 155 17.87 25.91 1.81
C SER A 155 17.92 27.17 2.69
N ASP A 156 17.13 27.18 3.78
CA ASP A 156 17.22 28.23 4.80
C ASP A 156 18.27 27.90 5.90
N ALA A 157 19.06 26.84 5.72
CA ALA A 157 20.17 26.60 6.66
C ALA A 157 21.17 27.76 6.54
N PRO A 158 21.55 28.42 7.66
CA PRO A 158 22.35 29.66 7.63
C PRO A 158 23.68 29.58 6.87
N ASN A 159 24.17 28.37 6.61
CA ASN A 159 25.44 28.09 5.93
C ASN A 159 25.31 27.11 4.74
N ALA A 160 24.09 26.75 4.31
CA ALA A 160 23.93 25.92 3.14
C ALA A 160 23.73 26.80 1.91
N PRO A 161 24.63 26.76 0.91
CA PRO A 161 24.44 27.48 -0.34
C PRO A 161 23.24 26.89 -1.07
N ASP A 162 22.58 27.71 -1.88
CA ASP A 162 21.56 27.23 -2.84
C ASP A 162 22.15 26.07 -3.65
N THR A 163 21.60 24.89 -3.46
CA THR A 163 22.12 23.69 -4.11
C THR A 163 21.50 23.55 -5.49
N LYS A 164 22.34 23.42 -6.51
CA LYS A 164 21.88 23.17 -7.88
C LYS A 164 21.16 21.82 -7.96
N VAL A 165 20.00 21.84 -8.62
CA VAL A 165 19.22 20.64 -8.91
C VAL A 165 19.32 20.30 -10.38
N THR A 166 19.59 19.04 -10.71
CA THR A 166 19.54 18.50 -12.08
C THR A 166 18.88 17.14 -12.07
N GLY A 167 18.28 16.73 -13.17
CA GLY A 167 17.69 15.40 -13.26
C GLY A 167 16.67 15.24 -14.36
N GLU A 168 15.83 14.24 -14.19
CA GLU A 168 14.78 13.88 -15.13
C GLU A 168 13.46 13.59 -14.36
N GLN A 169 12.36 13.91 -15.02
CA GLN A 169 11.02 13.45 -14.63
C GLN A 169 10.37 12.79 -15.84
N ARG A 170 9.69 11.66 -15.63
CA ARG A 170 8.96 10.96 -16.69
C ARG A 170 7.54 10.70 -16.22
N TYR A 171 6.58 10.99 -17.07
CA TYR A 171 5.16 10.75 -16.79
C TYR A 171 4.54 9.92 -17.91
N GLN A 172 3.81 8.87 -17.52
CA GLN A 172 3.11 7.99 -18.45
C GLN A 172 1.80 7.49 -17.86
N TRP A 173 0.78 7.33 -18.71
CA TRP A 173 -0.46 6.73 -18.30
C TRP A 173 -0.30 5.23 -18.02
N LEU A 174 -0.90 4.74 -16.93
CA LEU A 174 -1.17 3.32 -16.80
C LEU A 174 -2.22 2.91 -17.86
N PRO A 175 -2.15 1.65 -18.34
CA PRO A 175 -3.21 1.10 -19.17
C PRO A 175 -4.58 1.33 -18.55
N GLY A 176 -5.53 1.83 -19.34
CA GLY A 176 -6.86 2.23 -18.88
C GLY A 176 -7.03 3.73 -18.67
N GLY A 177 -5.95 4.51 -18.49
CA GLY A 177 -5.97 5.98 -18.49
C GLY A 177 -6.56 6.65 -17.25
N PHE A 178 -6.75 5.91 -16.14
CA PHE A 178 -7.26 6.44 -14.86
C PHE A 178 -6.15 7.02 -13.98
N PHE A 179 -4.93 6.54 -14.15
CA PHE A 179 -3.78 6.92 -13.33
C PHE A 179 -2.61 7.33 -14.19
N LEU A 180 -2.03 8.49 -13.90
CA LEU A 180 -0.76 8.92 -14.47
C LEU A 180 0.35 8.64 -13.47
N VAL A 181 1.37 7.86 -13.89
CA VAL A 181 2.56 7.57 -13.09
C VAL A 181 3.64 8.54 -13.46
N GLY A 182 4.17 9.27 -12.46
CA GLY A 182 5.37 10.06 -12.56
C GLY A 182 6.54 9.34 -11.89
N HIS A 183 7.70 9.45 -12.48
CA HIS A 183 8.97 9.05 -11.87
C HIS A 183 9.91 10.24 -11.94
N TRP A 184 10.56 10.58 -10.84
CA TRP A 184 11.62 11.58 -10.83
C TRP A 184 12.93 10.98 -10.35
N ASP A 185 14.01 11.49 -10.91
CA ASP A 185 15.38 11.18 -10.51
C ASP A 185 16.18 12.49 -10.55
N HIS A 186 16.36 13.08 -9.39
CA HIS A 186 17.00 14.37 -9.22
C HIS A 186 18.27 14.25 -8.41
N HIS A 187 19.24 15.10 -8.73
CA HIS A 187 20.47 15.29 -7.97
C HIS A 187 20.47 16.68 -7.36
N PHE A 188 20.61 16.75 -6.05
CA PHE A 188 20.79 17.95 -5.24
C PHE A 188 22.27 18.03 -4.85
N GLY A 189 23.10 18.60 -5.71
CA GLY A 189 24.56 18.45 -5.58
C GLY A 189 24.98 16.99 -5.73
N SER A 190 25.52 16.40 -4.67
CA SER A 190 25.90 14.97 -4.60
C SER A 190 24.74 14.03 -4.24
N ASP A 191 23.68 14.55 -3.66
CA ASP A 191 22.60 13.76 -3.10
C ASP A 191 21.56 13.41 -4.16
N ARG A 192 21.18 12.14 -4.24
CA ARG A 192 20.16 11.67 -5.16
C ARG A 192 18.81 11.55 -4.47
N HIS A 193 17.81 12.20 -5.05
CA HIS A 193 16.42 12.11 -4.64
C HIS A 193 15.57 11.53 -5.78
N THR A 194 15.09 10.33 -5.62
CA THR A 194 14.25 9.65 -6.62
C THR A 194 12.96 9.16 -6.00
N GLY A 195 11.90 9.10 -6.79
CA GLY A 195 10.61 8.64 -6.30
C GLY A 195 9.58 8.47 -7.40
N LEU A 196 8.38 8.12 -6.95
CA LEU A 196 7.21 7.89 -7.79
C LEU A 196 6.06 8.78 -7.35
N SER A 197 5.29 9.26 -8.31
CA SER A 197 3.98 9.88 -8.09
C SER A 197 2.89 9.07 -8.78
N LEU A 198 1.77 8.89 -8.11
CA LEU A 198 0.57 8.32 -8.67
C LEU A 198 -0.51 9.39 -8.66
N MET A 199 -0.81 9.94 -9.82
CA MET A 199 -1.78 11.03 -10.01
C MET A 199 -3.10 10.45 -10.49
N ARG A 200 -4.21 10.93 -9.92
CA ARG A 200 -5.55 10.47 -10.28
C ARG A 200 -6.58 11.58 -10.14
N TYR A 201 -7.69 11.41 -10.86
CA TYR A 201 -8.95 12.10 -10.58
C TYR A 201 -9.90 11.13 -9.85
N ASP A 202 -10.51 11.59 -8.77
CA ASP A 202 -11.53 10.86 -8.03
C ASP A 202 -12.91 11.39 -8.42
N GLU A 203 -13.70 10.60 -9.14
CA GLU A 203 -15.00 11.00 -9.63
C GLU A 203 -16.01 11.25 -8.49
N ALA A 204 -15.95 10.45 -7.43
CA ALA A 204 -16.87 10.58 -6.31
C ALA A 204 -16.58 11.85 -5.49
N ALA A 205 -15.29 12.13 -5.24
CA ALA A 205 -14.87 13.34 -4.55
C ALA A 205 -14.78 14.57 -5.47
N ARG A 206 -14.80 14.37 -6.80
CA ARG A 206 -14.54 15.39 -7.84
C ARG A 206 -13.23 16.13 -7.60
N GLU A 207 -12.19 15.38 -7.32
CA GLU A 207 -10.92 15.92 -6.88
C GLU A 207 -9.73 15.24 -7.59
N HIS A 208 -8.76 16.08 -8.00
CA HIS A 208 -7.45 15.57 -8.43
C HIS A 208 -6.53 15.43 -7.22
N SER A 209 -5.75 14.37 -7.21
CA SER A 209 -4.75 14.11 -6.15
C SER A 209 -3.51 13.42 -6.71
N THR A 210 -2.42 13.50 -5.96
CA THR A 210 -1.21 12.70 -6.20
C THR A 210 -0.70 12.10 -4.91
N TYR A 211 -0.28 10.84 -4.99
CA TYR A 211 0.42 10.13 -3.93
C TYR A 211 1.87 9.95 -4.34
N ASN A 212 2.78 10.49 -3.54
CA ASN A 212 4.22 10.50 -3.81
C ASN A 212 4.96 9.65 -2.78
N VAL A 213 5.90 8.84 -3.25
CA VAL A 213 6.83 8.07 -2.41
C VAL A 213 8.26 8.28 -2.90
N ASP A 214 9.23 8.30 -1.99
CA ASP A 214 10.62 8.59 -2.33
C ASP A 214 11.65 7.69 -1.63
N ASN A 215 12.89 7.73 -2.09
CA ASN A 215 14.01 6.96 -1.57
C ASN A 215 14.49 7.39 -0.17
N LEU A 216 13.93 8.45 0.39
CA LEU A 216 14.17 8.91 1.76
C LEU A 216 13.16 8.32 2.75
N GLY A 217 12.22 7.50 2.25
CA GLY A 217 11.20 6.82 3.05
C GLY A 217 9.96 7.67 3.31
N TYR A 218 9.78 8.79 2.62
CA TYR A 218 8.58 9.60 2.76
C TYR A 218 7.46 9.13 1.83
N ALA A 219 6.24 9.17 2.36
CA ALA A 219 5.00 8.99 1.62
C ALA A 219 4.11 10.20 1.87
N ARG A 220 3.67 10.87 0.81
CA ARG A 220 2.93 12.14 0.90
C ARG A 220 1.77 12.16 -0.09
N THR A 221 0.62 12.63 0.37
CA THR A 221 -0.54 12.89 -0.49
C THR A 221 -0.73 14.39 -0.64
N TYR A 222 -0.96 14.82 -1.87
CA TYR A 222 -1.28 16.20 -2.19
C TYR A 222 -2.63 16.26 -2.90
N ARG A 223 -3.48 17.17 -2.45
CA ARG A 223 -4.63 17.61 -3.21
C ARG A 223 -4.16 18.46 -4.38
N MET A 224 -4.73 18.25 -5.56
CA MET A 224 -4.37 19.02 -6.75
C MET A 224 -5.57 19.83 -7.24
N THR A 225 -5.32 21.06 -7.64
CA THR A 225 -6.31 21.92 -8.28
C THR A 225 -5.69 22.64 -9.47
N LYS A 226 -6.49 22.86 -10.52
CA LYS A 226 -6.06 23.60 -11.71
C LYS A 226 -6.88 24.87 -11.87
N ARG A 227 -6.21 26.01 -11.98
CA ARG A 227 -6.84 27.32 -12.26
C ARG A 227 -5.98 28.09 -13.25
N ASP A 228 -6.59 28.63 -14.28
CA ASP A 228 -5.93 29.44 -15.31
C ASP A 228 -4.64 28.78 -15.86
N GLY A 229 -4.68 27.46 -16.10
CA GLY A 229 -3.56 26.69 -16.61
C GLY A 229 -2.47 26.38 -15.57
N VAL A 230 -2.62 26.80 -14.32
CA VAL A 230 -1.68 26.55 -13.23
C VAL A 230 -2.21 25.44 -12.32
N TRP A 231 -1.42 24.41 -12.11
CA TRP A 231 -1.67 23.40 -11.11
C TRP A 231 -1.13 23.84 -9.74
N SER A 232 -1.92 23.59 -8.70
CA SER A 232 -1.51 23.77 -7.31
C SER A 232 -1.62 22.43 -6.59
N LEU A 233 -0.55 22.02 -5.93
CA LEU A 233 -0.47 20.85 -5.06
C LEU A 233 -0.47 21.34 -3.62
N THR A 234 -1.32 20.78 -2.77
CA THR A 234 -1.41 21.17 -1.36
C THR A 234 -1.38 19.94 -0.47
N GLY A 235 -0.37 19.85 0.37
CA GLY A 235 -0.20 18.88 1.44
C GLY A 235 -0.16 19.54 2.82
N PRO A 236 -0.02 18.77 3.89
CA PRO A 236 0.02 19.30 5.27
C PRO A 236 1.22 20.23 5.54
N THR A 237 2.38 19.88 4.98
CA THR A 237 3.67 20.54 5.25
C THR A 237 4.35 21.10 4.02
N GLU A 238 3.89 20.73 2.83
CA GLU A 238 4.47 21.15 1.55
C GLU A 238 3.37 21.52 0.58
N ARG A 239 3.68 22.44 -0.31
CA ARG A 239 2.82 22.78 -1.44
C ARG A 239 3.67 23.11 -2.67
N ALA A 240 3.07 22.99 -3.86
CA ALA A 240 3.72 23.39 -5.09
C ALA A 240 2.77 24.12 -6.03
N THR A 241 3.35 24.93 -6.90
CA THR A 241 2.68 25.43 -8.10
C THR A 241 3.43 24.92 -9.32
N ILE A 242 2.67 24.47 -10.34
CA ILE A 242 3.21 23.92 -11.58
C ILE A 242 2.56 24.66 -12.75
N ARG A 243 3.40 25.20 -13.61
CA ARG A 243 2.97 25.92 -14.81
C ARG A 243 3.65 25.34 -16.04
N PHE A 244 2.89 25.12 -17.09
CA PHE A 244 3.40 24.77 -18.40
C PHE A 244 3.53 26.03 -19.26
N THR A 245 4.62 26.16 -19.98
CA THR A 245 4.93 27.29 -20.87
C THR A 245 5.42 26.76 -22.22
N ASP A 246 5.66 27.66 -23.17
CA ASP A 246 6.14 27.31 -24.51
C ASP A 246 5.26 26.25 -25.21
N ASP A 247 3.93 26.48 -25.19
CA ASP A 247 2.92 25.56 -25.73
C ASP A 247 3.01 24.13 -25.16
N GLY A 248 3.45 24.01 -23.90
CA GLY A 248 3.59 22.75 -23.19
C GLY A 248 4.98 22.10 -23.35
N ALA A 249 5.94 22.75 -24.00
CA ALA A 249 7.31 22.23 -24.13
C ALA A 249 8.18 22.53 -22.90
N ALA A 250 7.76 23.42 -22.01
CA ALA A 250 8.47 23.73 -20.78
C ALA A 250 7.54 23.64 -19.56
N ILE A 251 8.11 23.32 -18.40
CA ILE A 251 7.44 23.22 -17.12
C ILE A 251 8.21 24.02 -16.07
N GLN A 252 7.51 24.74 -15.22
CA GLN A 252 8.03 25.43 -14.05
C GLN A 252 7.34 24.90 -12.80
N ILE A 253 8.13 24.54 -11.79
CA ILE A 253 7.64 23.96 -10.54
C ILE A 253 8.25 24.75 -9.38
N HIS A 254 7.41 25.31 -8.53
CA HIS A 254 7.82 26.02 -7.33
C HIS A 254 7.30 25.29 -6.12
N TRP A 255 8.20 24.76 -5.31
CA TRP A 255 7.88 24.10 -4.05
C TRP A 255 8.11 25.03 -2.88
N GLU A 256 7.21 24.95 -1.90
CA GLU A 256 7.31 25.60 -0.62
C GLU A 256 7.10 24.59 0.51
N VAL A 257 7.78 24.80 1.62
CA VAL A 257 7.65 24.04 2.85
C VAL A 257 7.08 24.90 3.96
N LYS A 258 6.24 24.31 4.80
CA LYS A 258 5.66 25.01 5.95
C LYS A 258 6.66 24.96 7.12
N LYS A 259 7.13 26.11 7.56
CA LYS A 259 7.96 26.30 8.74
C LYS A 259 7.15 27.00 9.80
N GLU A 260 6.90 26.34 10.93
CA GLU A 260 5.97 26.80 11.95
C GLU A 260 4.57 27.10 11.36
N SER A 261 4.24 28.37 11.13
CA SER A 261 2.97 28.81 10.53
C SER A 261 3.11 29.50 9.18
N LYS A 262 4.34 29.63 8.65
CA LYS A 262 4.64 30.36 7.41
C LYS A 262 5.13 29.42 6.31
N TRP A 263 4.82 29.78 5.07
CA TRP A 263 5.37 29.10 3.89
C TRP A 263 6.69 29.73 3.50
N ALA A 264 7.71 28.91 3.27
CA ALA A 264 9.04 29.30 2.83
C ALA A 264 9.40 28.57 1.55
N PRO A 265 10.16 29.19 0.62
CA PRO A 265 10.63 28.52 -0.58
C PRO A 265 11.42 27.25 -0.23
N LEU A 266 11.14 26.13 -0.94
CA LEU A 266 11.85 24.86 -0.82
C LEU A 266 12.76 24.64 -2.03
N CYS A 267 12.20 24.62 -3.23
CA CYS A 267 12.99 24.56 -4.46
C CYS A 267 12.24 25.11 -5.67
N ASN A 268 12.99 25.62 -6.63
CA ASN A 268 12.50 26.08 -7.91
C ASN A 268 13.09 25.21 -9.01
N LEU A 269 12.22 24.56 -9.80
CA LEU A 269 12.62 23.68 -10.88
C LEU A 269 12.06 24.19 -12.20
N ALA A 270 12.83 24.03 -13.25
CA ALA A 270 12.41 24.25 -14.63
C ALA A 270 12.71 22.99 -15.45
N GLY A 271 11.79 22.58 -16.29
CA GLY A 271 11.94 21.41 -17.13
C GLY A 271 11.71 21.73 -18.60
N LYS A 272 12.44 21.05 -19.47
CA LYS A 272 12.18 21.01 -20.90
C LYS A 272 11.80 19.60 -21.31
N ARG A 273 10.75 19.49 -22.11
CA ARG A 273 10.31 18.21 -22.66
C ARG A 273 11.34 17.70 -23.70
N THR A 274 11.66 16.40 -23.67
CA THR A 274 12.60 15.74 -24.58
C THR A 274 11.89 14.73 -25.45
#